data_ea95def271260da7400171961414e788
#
_entry.id   ea95def271260da7400171961414e788
#
_cell.length_a   1.000
_cell.length_b   1.000
_cell.length_c   1.000
_cell.angle_alpha   90.00
_cell.angle_beta   90.00
_cell.angle_gamma   90.00
#
_symmetry.space_group_name_H-M   'P 1'
#
loop_
_entity.id
_entity.type
_entity.pdbx_description
1 polymer ?
#
loop_
_entity_poly.entity_id
_entity_poly.type
_entity_poly.pdbx_seq_one_letter_code
_entity_poly.pdbx_strand_id
1 'polypeptide(L)'
;MLLSGEEIQNADKSSRASWLKWCEAPGRTVLLMPPFRADIVCDPGGWRARLINKVGALLGTPPKIVQFVLNETRHRLEGQLQGAPDLGETIDGSLTQFHRAHPHSGVFAITALPLWSLALLDHSGLLRDWLVALHRLAGEARTPAPTPAAFSIRSEHYSILLHLLSRTFQSRREALDALGWSPIFDVSPDKAACALDQLEREDLAHNGNITERGRALLFASPYAVYARELQPTP
;
A
#
# COMPACT_ATOMS: atom_id res chain seq x y z
N MET A 1 6.46 7.32 -3.17
CA MET A 1 7.04 7.47 -4.52
C MET A 1 8.29 8.33 -4.39
N LEU A 2 9.40 7.92 -5.01
CA LEU A 2 10.66 8.67 -5.05
C LEU A 2 10.90 9.09 -6.50
N LEU A 3 11.27 10.35 -6.71
CA LEU A 3 11.54 10.94 -8.02
C LEU A 3 12.80 11.82 -7.94
N SER A 4 13.51 11.97 -9.04
CA SER A 4 14.50 13.02 -9.13
C SER A 4 13.82 14.39 -9.31
N GLY A 5 14.43 15.45 -8.82
CA GLY A 5 13.89 16.79 -9.04
C GLY A 5 13.82 17.16 -10.53
N GLU A 6 14.78 16.68 -11.33
CA GLU A 6 14.78 16.89 -12.77
C GLU A 6 13.59 16.22 -13.48
N GLU A 7 13.12 15.06 -13.01
CA GLU A 7 11.95 14.41 -13.60
C GLU A 7 10.72 15.29 -13.49
N ILE A 8 10.46 15.88 -12.31
CA ILE A 8 9.32 16.77 -12.14
C ILE A 8 9.50 18.11 -12.83
N GLN A 9 10.73 18.63 -12.86
CA GLN A 9 11.04 19.89 -13.53
C GLN A 9 10.93 19.80 -15.06
N ASN A 10 11.21 18.63 -15.64
CA ASN A 10 11.09 18.35 -17.07
C ASN A 10 9.71 17.85 -17.47
N ALA A 11 8.91 17.39 -16.53
CA ALA A 11 7.57 16.87 -16.81
C ALA A 11 6.64 17.97 -17.33
N ASP A 12 5.70 17.59 -18.16
CA ASP A 12 4.62 18.45 -18.59
C ASP A 12 3.66 18.80 -17.42
N LYS A 13 2.87 19.86 -17.62
CA LYS A 13 1.96 20.35 -16.58
C LYS A 13 0.94 19.31 -16.12
N SER A 14 0.47 18.45 -17.05
CA SER A 14 -0.52 17.41 -16.76
C SER A 14 0.06 16.32 -15.86
N SER A 15 1.25 15.85 -16.19
CA SER A 15 1.98 14.85 -15.38
C SER A 15 2.26 15.36 -13.97
N ARG A 16 2.74 16.60 -13.84
CA ARG A 16 2.96 17.23 -12.52
C ARG A 16 1.69 17.32 -11.70
N ALA A 17 0.58 17.76 -12.33
CA ALA A 17 -0.72 17.84 -11.65
C ALA A 17 -1.21 16.47 -11.20
N SER A 18 -0.99 15.42 -12.00
CA SER A 18 -1.36 14.04 -11.65
C SER A 18 -0.60 13.52 -10.43
N TRP A 19 0.71 13.77 -10.34
CA TRP A 19 1.52 13.38 -9.17
C TRP A 19 1.12 14.13 -7.91
N LEU A 20 0.86 15.44 -8.02
CA LEU A 20 0.38 16.25 -6.90
C LEU A 20 -0.98 15.75 -6.42
N LYS A 21 -1.92 15.51 -7.34
CA LYS A 21 -3.24 14.96 -7.01
C LYS A 21 -3.13 13.57 -6.37
N TRP A 22 -2.23 12.72 -6.87
CA TRP A 22 -1.98 11.42 -6.26
C TRP A 22 -1.49 11.60 -4.82
N CYS A 23 -0.63 12.57 -4.57
CA CYS A 23 -0.05 12.86 -3.25
C CYS A 23 -1.08 13.39 -2.25
N GLU A 24 -2.21 13.97 -2.67
CA GLU A 24 -3.23 14.51 -1.76
C GLU A 24 -3.92 13.43 -0.91
N ALA A 25 -3.93 12.18 -1.38
CA ALA A 25 -4.57 11.11 -0.62
C ALA A 25 -3.77 10.77 0.65
N PRO A 26 -4.44 10.53 1.80
CA PRO A 26 -3.81 10.18 3.07
C PRO A 26 -2.85 8.99 2.94
N GLY A 27 -1.76 9.01 3.71
CA GLY A 27 -0.76 7.94 3.73
C GLY A 27 0.10 7.87 2.47
N ARG A 28 0.08 8.88 1.61
CA ARG A 28 0.94 8.94 0.43
C ARG A 28 2.05 9.98 0.60
N THR A 29 3.23 9.63 0.13
CA THR A 29 4.40 10.52 0.14
C THR A 29 5.06 10.51 -1.22
N VAL A 30 5.24 11.71 -1.78
CA VAL A 30 6.13 11.96 -2.91
C VAL A 30 7.37 12.63 -2.34
N LEU A 31 8.54 12.10 -2.64
CA LEU A 31 9.81 12.71 -2.27
C LEU A 31 10.62 13.01 -3.52
N LEU A 32 10.97 14.25 -3.70
CA LEU A 32 11.91 14.72 -4.71
C LEU A 32 13.31 14.83 -4.13
N MET A 33 14.28 14.35 -4.87
CA MET A 33 15.69 14.33 -4.48
C MET A 33 16.55 14.89 -5.61
N PRO A 34 17.76 15.35 -5.34
CA PRO A 34 18.70 15.71 -6.42
C PRO A 34 18.86 14.53 -7.40
N PRO A 35 19.20 14.74 -8.69
CA PRO A 35 19.59 16.03 -9.25
C PRO A 35 18.40 16.97 -9.47
N PHE A 36 18.69 18.25 -9.38
CA PHE A 36 17.78 19.33 -9.74
C PHE A 36 18.37 20.16 -10.86
N ARG A 37 17.53 20.71 -11.72
CA ARG A 37 17.90 21.83 -12.57
C ARG A 37 17.83 23.12 -11.74
N ALA A 38 18.92 23.85 -11.71
CA ALA A 38 19.02 25.07 -10.91
C ALA A 38 18.04 26.15 -11.37
N ASP A 39 17.50 26.90 -10.43
CA ASP A 39 16.68 28.11 -10.59
C ASP A 39 15.34 27.91 -11.36
N ILE A 40 14.93 26.68 -11.67
CA ILE A 40 13.60 26.41 -12.23
C ILE A 40 12.57 26.44 -11.12
N VAL A 41 11.58 27.34 -11.26
CA VAL A 41 10.46 27.47 -10.33
C VAL A 41 9.37 26.47 -10.68
N CYS A 42 8.90 25.73 -9.67
CA CYS A 42 7.88 24.72 -9.80
C CYS A 42 6.81 24.81 -8.69
N ASP A 43 5.60 24.37 -9.00
CA ASP A 43 4.55 24.19 -8.00
C ASP A 43 4.68 22.83 -7.28
N PRO A 44 4.16 22.70 -6.03
CA PRO A 44 3.45 23.70 -5.24
C PRO A 44 4.40 24.71 -4.57
N GLY A 45 3.92 25.91 -4.28
CA GLY A 45 4.63 26.89 -3.48
C GLY A 45 5.81 27.59 -4.17
N GLY A 46 5.93 27.50 -5.49
CA GLY A 46 6.98 28.16 -6.24
C GLY A 46 8.39 27.73 -5.84
N TRP A 47 8.59 26.46 -5.48
CA TRP A 47 9.90 25.98 -5.06
C TRP A 47 10.90 25.96 -6.21
N ARG A 48 12.15 26.15 -5.83
CA ARG A 48 13.31 25.99 -6.71
C ARG A 48 14.52 25.48 -5.94
N ALA A 49 15.42 24.82 -6.63
CA ALA A 49 16.71 24.42 -6.10
C ALA A 49 17.79 25.38 -6.62
N ARG A 50 18.55 25.98 -5.73
CA ARG A 50 19.69 26.87 -6.07
C ARG A 50 20.99 26.15 -5.78
N LEU A 51 21.93 26.19 -6.73
CA LEU A 51 23.28 25.68 -6.51
C LEU A 51 24.00 26.47 -5.43
N ILE A 52 24.70 25.77 -4.56
CA ILE A 52 25.55 26.34 -3.50
C ILE A 52 26.90 25.64 -3.49
N ASN A 53 27.94 26.38 -3.10
CA ASN A 53 29.28 25.84 -2.97
C ASN A 53 29.43 25.01 -1.67
N LYS A 54 28.75 25.43 -0.60
CA LYS A 54 28.85 24.84 0.72
C LYS A 54 27.53 25.03 1.47
N VAL A 55 27.11 24.01 2.18
CA VAL A 55 25.98 24.08 3.12
C VAL A 55 26.44 24.79 4.40
N GLY A 56 25.57 25.60 4.98
CA GLY A 56 25.79 26.24 6.27
C GLY A 56 25.85 25.24 7.43
N ALA A 57 26.23 25.75 8.61
CA ALA A 57 26.28 24.92 9.81
C ALA A 57 24.91 24.32 10.15
N LEU A 58 24.92 23.07 10.59
CA LEU A 58 23.72 22.39 11.07
C LEU A 58 23.18 23.01 12.36
N LEU A 59 21.90 23.12 12.49
CA LEU A 59 21.21 23.57 13.70
C LEU A 59 20.66 22.38 14.49
N GLY A 60 20.63 22.50 15.80
CA GLY A 60 20.09 21.49 16.70
C GLY A 60 20.83 20.15 16.64
N THR A 61 20.07 19.05 16.79
CA THR A 61 20.58 17.67 16.72
C THR A 61 20.03 17.02 15.45
N PRO A 62 20.71 17.17 14.31
CA PRO A 62 20.22 16.63 13.04
C PRO A 62 20.26 15.09 13.06
N PRO A 63 19.39 14.44 12.25
CA PRO A 63 19.48 13.00 12.03
C PRO A 63 20.89 12.59 11.58
N LYS A 64 21.39 11.46 12.09
CA LYS A 64 22.74 10.97 11.76
C LYS A 64 22.99 10.88 10.26
N ILE A 65 22.00 10.47 9.48
CA ILE A 65 22.11 10.37 8.02
C ILE A 65 22.54 11.69 7.37
N VAL A 66 22.06 12.82 7.88
CA VAL A 66 22.41 14.17 7.33
C VAL A 66 23.91 14.41 7.41
N GLN A 67 24.55 13.98 8.50
CA GLN A 67 26.00 14.17 8.71
C GLN A 67 26.83 13.43 7.65
N PHE A 68 26.38 12.26 7.19
CA PHE A 68 27.09 11.49 6.16
C PHE A 68 27.06 12.15 4.78
N VAL A 69 25.93 12.81 4.43
CA VAL A 69 25.73 13.35 3.08
C VAL A 69 25.83 14.89 2.99
N LEU A 70 26.02 15.56 4.11
CA LEU A 70 26.04 17.04 4.15
C LEU A 70 27.09 17.63 3.21
N ASN A 71 28.28 17.06 3.18
CA ASN A 71 29.38 17.53 2.32
C ASN A 71 29.14 17.32 0.82
N GLU A 72 28.21 16.45 0.47
CA GLU A 72 27.81 16.18 -0.91
C GLU A 72 26.58 17.00 -1.32
N THR A 73 25.93 17.66 -0.37
CA THR A 73 24.77 18.50 -0.64
C THR A 73 25.20 19.75 -1.44
N ARG A 74 24.60 19.93 -2.62
CA ARG A 74 24.96 21.01 -3.58
C ARG A 74 23.83 21.98 -3.86
N HIS A 75 22.69 21.80 -3.20
CA HIS A 75 21.51 22.61 -3.45
C HIS A 75 20.96 23.19 -2.15
N ARG A 76 20.43 24.42 -2.23
CA ARG A 76 19.55 25.02 -1.24
C ARG A 76 18.16 25.11 -1.83
N LEU A 77 17.15 24.76 -1.02
CA LEU A 77 15.75 24.88 -1.41
C LEU A 77 15.22 26.25 -1.05
N GLU A 78 14.52 26.87 -1.98
CA GLU A 78 13.84 28.16 -1.81
C GLU A 78 12.39 28.02 -2.28
N GLY A 79 11.48 28.80 -1.69
CA GLY A 79 10.06 28.78 -2.03
C GLY A 79 9.17 28.94 -0.80
N GLN A 80 7.87 28.75 -0.99
CA GLN A 80 6.86 28.87 0.07
C GLN A 80 6.44 27.49 0.64
N LEU A 81 7.37 26.55 0.68
CA LEU A 81 7.15 25.25 1.30
C LEU A 81 7.46 25.32 2.80
N GLN A 82 6.79 24.45 3.57
CA GLN A 82 7.05 24.30 4.99
C GLN A 82 8.38 23.57 5.22
N GLY A 83 9.25 24.12 6.06
CA GLY A 83 10.47 23.43 6.48
C GLY A 83 10.17 22.22 7.35
N ALA A 84 11.04 21.23 7.29
CA ALA A 84 11.03 20.05 8.16
C ALA A 84 12.32 19.99 9.00
N PRO A 85 12.44 20.77 10.08
CA PRO A 85 13.67 20.90 10.88
C PRO A 85 14.16 19.56 11.41
N ASP A 86 13.25 18.69 11.83
CA ASP A 86 13.57 17.35 12.35
C ASP A 86 14.25 16.44 11.31
N LEU A 87 14.18 16.78 10.02
CA LEU A 87 14.81 16.04 8.93
C LEU A 87 16.13 16.67 8.48
N GLY A 88 16.56 17.73 9.13
CA GLY A 88 17.82 18.44 8.90
C GLY A 88 17.60 19.93 8.62
N GLU A 89 18.20 20.75 9.45
CA GLU A 89 18.16 22.19 9.35
C GLU A 89 19.56 22.78 9.44
N THR A 90 19.77 23.88 8.73
CA THR A 90 21.04 24.67 8.75
C THR A 90 20.72 26.12 9.01
N ILE A 91 21.76 26.91 9.28
CA ILE A 91 21.63 28.38 9.40
C ILE A 91 21.04 29.02 8.12
N ASP A 92 21.14 28.36 6.98
CA ASP A 92 20.64 28.82 5.68
C ASP A 92 19.21 28.35 5.40
N GLY A 93 18.61 27.54 6.28
CA GLY A 93 17.26 27.00 6.16
C GLY A 93 17.18 25.47 6.20
N SER A 94 15.97 24.94 6.04
CA SER A 94 15.71 23.50 6.08
C SER A 94 16.23 22.79 4.85
N LEU A 95 16.94 21.66 5.06
CA LEU A 95 17.42 20.78 3.99
C LEU A 95 16.29 19.96 3.34
N THR A 96 15.17 19.85 4.03
CA THR A 96 13.97 19.19 3.55
C THR A 96 12.77 20.10 3.78
N GLN A 97 11.97 20.27 2.75
CA GLN A 97 10.75 21.07 2.78
C GLN A 97 9.58 20.23 2.26
N PHE A 98 8.37 20.55 2.69
CA PHE A 98 7.18 19.81 2.28
C PHE A 98 5.95 20.70 2.10
N HIS A 99 4.98 20.17 1.37
CA HIS A 99 3.65 20.72 1.21
C HIS A 99 2.59 19.68 1.57
N ARG A 100 1.55 20.12 2.26
CA ARG A 100 0.32 19.36 2.52
C ARG A 100 -0.88 20.23 2.19
N ALA A 101 -1.84 19.68 1.47
CA ALA A 101 -3.09 20.37 1.18
C ALA A 101 -3.92 20.60 2.46
N HIS A 102 -3.88 19.64 3.40
CA HIS A 102 -4.49 19.73 4.73
C HIS A 102 -3.82 18.70 5.68
N PRO A 103 -4.06 18.77 7.01
CA PRO A 103 -3.38 17.93 8.01
C PRO A 103 -3.51 16.41 7.78
N HIS A 104 -4.58 15.97 7.11
CA HIS A 104 -4.84 14.56 6.82
C HIS A 104 -4.48 14.15 5.39
N SER A 105 -3.94 15.06 4.58
CA SER A 105 -3.47 14.70 3.23
C SER A 105 -2.13 13.98 3.28
N GLY A 106 -1.75 13.37 2.17
CA GLY A 106 -0.38 12.94 1.95
C GLY A 106 0.60 14.12 1.89
N VAL A 107 1.86 13.82 1.67
CA VAL A 107 2.97 14.77 1.71
C VAL A 107 3.70 14.80 0.37
N PHE A 108 3.84 15.98 -0.18
CA PHE A 108 4.79 16.30 -1.24
C PHE A 108 6.03 16.91 -0.58
N ALA A 109 7.15 16.24 -0.67
CA ALA A 109 8.39 16.66 -0.02
C ALA A 109 9.53 16.82 -1.04
N ILE A 110 10.44 17.71 -0.72
CA ILE A 110 11.65 17.95 -1.50
C ILE A 110 12.82 17.97 -0.52
N THR A 111 13.90 17.25 -0.83
CA THR A 111 15.11 17.28 -0.04
C THR A 111 16.33 17.66 -0.88
N ALA A 112 17.19 18.50 -0.35
CA ALA A 112 18.49 18.81 -0.94
C ALA A 112 19.53 17.71 -0.68
N LEU A 113 19.23 16.75 0.20
CA LEU A 113 20.12 15.66 0.58
C LEU A 113 20.26 14.65 -0.56
N PRO A 114 21.48 14.26 -0.96
CA PRO A 114 21.72 13.22 -1.95
C PRO A 114 21.57 11.82 -1.32
N LEU A 115 20.32 11.36 -1.11
CA LEU A 115 20.02 10.11 -0.40
C LEU A 115 20.46 8.84 -1.13
N TRP A 116 20.91 8.92 -2.37
CA TRP A 116 21.56 7.82 -3.12
C TRP A 116 23.09 7.83 -3.03
N SER A 117 23.67 8.68 -2.17
CA SER A 117 25.11 8.73 -1.99
C SER A 117 25.69 7.38 -1.60
N LEU A 118 26.85 7.05 -2.15
CA LEU A 118 27.62 5.88 -1.77
C LEU A 118 27.99 5.89 -0.27
N ALA A 119 28.08 7.07 0.35
CA ALA A 119 28.29 7.21 1.79
C ALA A 119 27.18 6.58 2.64
N LEU A 120 26.03 6.25 2.05
CA LEU A 120 24.89 5.63 2.74
C LEU A 120 24.78 4.13 2.50
N LEU A 121 25.65 3.50 1.70
CA LEU A 121 25.54 2.07 1.37
C LEU A 121 25.44 1.19 2.62
N ASP A 122 26.30 1.45 3.61
CA ASP A 122 26.34 0.67 4.85
C ASP A 122 25.36 1.21 5.93
N HIS A 123 24.57 2.23 5.59
CA HIS A 123 23.69 2.94 6.52
C HIS A 123 22.20 2.85 6.16
N SER A 124 21.78 1.75 5.53
CA SER A 124 20.39 1.53 5.09
C SER A 124 19.35 1.68 6.20
N GLY A 125 19.71 1.30 7.44
CA GLY A 125 18.86 1.50 8.61
C GLY A 125 18.58 2.98 8.90
N LEU A 126 19.62 3.84 8.84
CA LEU A 126 19.46 5.29 9.03
C LEU A 126 18.63 5.93 7.91
N LEU A 127 18.84 5.47 6.66
CA LEU A 127 18.03 5.94 5.52
C LEU A 127 16.56 5.57 5.69
N ARG A 128 16.28 4.33 6.08
CA ARG A 128 14.92 3.87 6.37
C ARG A 128 14.28 4.71 7.46
N ASP A 129 14.97 4.93 8.58
CA ASP A 129 14.42 5.66 9.73
C ASP A 129 14.12 7.13 9.35
N TRP A 130 14.97 7.76 8.52
CA TRP A 130 14.73 9.08 7.99
C TRP A 130 13.52 9.12 7.05
N LEU A 131 13.39 8.14 6.12
CA LEU A 131 12.23 8.03 5.22
C LEU A 131 10.94 7.79 6.01
N VAL A 132 10.97 7.00 7.08
CA VAL A 132 9.83 6.79 7.98
C VAL A 132 9.46 8.08 8.69
N ALA A 133 10.45 8.85 9.18
CA ALA A 133 10.21 10.15 9.81
C ALA A 133 9.56 11.14 8.84
N LEU A 134 10.01 11.20 7.58
CA LEU A 134 9.37 11.97 6.54
C LEU A 134 7.93 11.49 6.28
N HIS A 135 7.73 10.18 6.16
CA HIS A 135 6.41 9.61 5.88
C HIS A 135 5.39 9.88 7.00
N ARG A 136 5.84 10.01 8.24
CA ARG A 136 4.98 10.39 9.38
C ARG A 136 4.38 11.79 9.26
N LEU A 137 4.93 12.64 8.38
CA LEU A 137 4.31 13.93 8.05
C LEU A 137 3.04 13.76 7.18
N ALA A 138 2.89 12.64 6.49
CA ALA A 138 1.65 12.31 5.78
C ALA A 138 0.56 11.98 6.79
N GLY A 139 -0.65 12.44 6.53
CA GLY A 139 -1.82 12.05 7.32
C GLY A 139 -1.99 10.54 7.29
N GLU A 140 -2.50 9.98 8.37
CA GLU A 140 -2.79 8.55 8.42
C GLU A 140 -3.77 8.18 7.30
N ALA A 141 -3.37 7.21 6.48
CA ALA A 141 -4.33 6.55 5.63
C ALA A 141 -5.41 5.99 6.57
N ARG A 142 -6.62 6.56 6.54
CA ARG A 142 -7.76 5.83 7.09
C ARG A 142 -7.75 4.50 6.35
N THR A 143 -7.32 3.46 7.05
CA THR A 143 -7.62 2.11 6.60
C THR A 143 -9.13 2.14 6.43
N PRO A 144 -9.70 2.06 5.22
CA PRO A 144 -11.13 1.91 5.10
C PRO A 144 -11.43 0.74 6.03
N ALA A 145 -12.38 0.92 6.95
CA ALA A 145 -12.89 -0.20 7.74
C ALA A 145 -13.05 -1.31 6.70
N PRO A 146 -12.45 -2.51 6.89
CA PRO A 146 -12.41 -3.50 5.84
C PRO A 146 -13.83 -3.58 5.32
N THR A 147 -14.06 -3.03 4.13
CA THR A 147 -15.31 -3.26 3.40
C THR A 147 -15.35 -4.76 3.40
N PRO A 148 -16.37 -5.41 4.03
CA PRO A 148 -16.41 -6.86 4.07
C PRO A 148 -16.11 -7.28 2.65
N ALA A 149 -14.96 -7.93 2.46
CA ALA A 149 -14.40 -8.20 1.14
C ALA A 149 -15.55 -8.84 0.39
N ALA A 150 -16.01 -8.21 -0.68
CA ALA A 150 -17.15 -8.71 -1.42
C ALA A 150 -16.88 -10.20 -1.64
N PHE A 151 -17.74 -11.04 -1.11
CA PHE A 151 -17.52 -12.49 -1.07
C PHE A 151 -17.10 -12.94 -2.48
N SER A 152 -15.89 -13.35 -2.62
CA SER A 152 -15.34 -13.89 -3.86
C SER A 152 -15.26 -15.39 -3.71
N ILE A 153 -16.07 -16.09 -4.47
CA ILE A 153 -16.07 -17.54 -4.45
C ILE A 153 -14.73 -18.07 -5.02
N ARG A 154 -14.11 -19.00 -4.31
CA ARG A 154 -12.82 -19.61 -4.67
C ARG A 154 -13.00 -21.10 -4.93
N SER A 155 -11.95 -21.77 -5.42
CA SER A 155 -11.95 -23.21 -5.67
C SER A 155 -12.36 -24.02 -4.43
N GLU A 156 -11.88 -23.61 -3.24
CA GLU A 156 -12.22 -24.28 -1.98
C GLU A 156 -13.73 -24.25 -1.69
N HIS A 157 -14.41 -23.14 -1.98
CA HIS A 157 -15.86 -23.00 -1.81
C HIS A 157 -16.62 -23.94 -2.75
N TYR A 158 -16.17 -24.06 -4.01
CA TYR A 158 -16.79 -25.00 -4.95
C TYR A 158 -16.59 -26.46 -4.53
N SER A 159 -15.41 -26.81 -4.00
CA SER A 159 -15.16 -28.16 -3.46
C SER A 159 -16.13 -28.50 -2.33
N ILE A 160 -16.37 -27.54 -1.41
CA ILE A 160 -17.34 -27.75 -0.33
C ILE A 160 -18.76 -27.82 -0.87
N LEU A 161 -19.17 -26.94 -1.79
CA LEU A 161 -20.51 -27.00 -2.39
C LEU A 161 -20.75 -28.36 -3.11
N LEU A 162 -19.75 -28.90 -3.82
CA LEU A 162 -19.82 -30.23 -4.43
C LEU A 162 -19.97 -31.34 -3.37
N HIS A 163 -19.22 -31.24 -2.27
CA HIS A 163 -19.34 -32.18 -1.16
C HIS A 163 -20.73 -32.12 -0.53
N LEU A 164 -21.27 -30.92 -0.27
CA LEU A 164 -22.63 -30.73 0.26
C LEU A 164 -23.74 -31.15 -0.71
N LEU A 165 -23.45 -31.16 -2.02
CA LEU A 165 -24.38 -31.64 -3.04
C LEU A 165 -24.43 -33.17 -3.09
N SER A 166 -23.33 -33.86 -2.77
CA SER A 166 -23.21 -35.32 -2.91
C SER A 166 -24.15 -36.13 -2.00
N ARG A 167 -24.50 -35.55 -0.83
CA ARG A 167 -25.46 -36.15 0.11
C ARG A 167 -26.01 -35.13 1.11
N THR A 168 -27.10 -35.43 1.77
CA THR A 168 -27.65 -34.64 2.86
C THR A 168 -26.97 -35.01 4.18
N PHE A 169 -26.59 -33.98 4.96
CA PHE A 169 -25.97 -34.11 6.28
C PHE A 169 -26.95 -33.70 7.37
N GLN A 170 -26.88 -34.35 8.53
CA GLN A 170 -27.76 -34.01 9.67
C GLN A 170 -27.26 -32.72 10.40
N SER A 171 -25.98 -32.41 10.29
CA SER A 171 -25.37 -31.25 10.93
C SER A 171 -24.13 -30.78 10.18
N ARG A 172 -23.78 -29.53 10.42
CA ARG A 172 -22.51 -28.93 9.97
C ARG A 172 -21.29 -29.78 10.37
N ARG A 173 -21.28 -30.31 11.59
CA ARG A 173 -20.16 -31.12 12.10
C ARG A 173 -20.01 -32.40 11.28
N GLU A 174 -21.10 -33.08 11.02
CA GLU A 174 -21.10 -34.30 10.18
C GLU A 174 -20.56 -34.00 8.76
N ALA A 175 -20.97 -32.88 8.17
CA ALA A 175 -20.47 -32.45 6.86
C ALA A 175 -18.96 -32.23 6.85
N LEU A 176 -18.41 -31.57 7.89
CA LEU A 176 -16.98 -31.33 8.01
C LEU A 176 -16.20 -32.62 8.30
N ASP A 177 -16.68 -33.45 9.20
CA ASP A 177 -16.06 -34.75 9.53
C ASP A 177 -16.00 -35.65 8.27
N ALA A 178 -17.09 -35.69 7.51
CA ALA A 178 -17.17 -36.46 6.27
C ALA A 178 -16.24 -35.91 5.17
N LEU A 179 -16.04 -34.60 5.11
CA LEU A 179 -15.10 -33.98 4.18
C LEU A 179 -13.65 -34.41 4.50
N GLY A 180 -13.29 -34.47 5.77
CA GLY A 180 -11.95 -34.90 6.22
C GLY A 180 -11.61 -36.37 5.85
N TRP A 181 -12.59 -37.20 5.59
CA TRP A 181 -12.43 -38.60 5.14
C TRP A 181 -12.63 -38.77 3.63
N SER A 182 -12.89 -37.70 2.92
CA SER A 182 -13.18 -37.81 1.48
C SER A 182 -11.89 -38.05 0.68
N PRO A 183 -11.86 -39.10 -0.15
CA PRO A 183 -10.71 -39.33 -1.04
C PRO A 183 -10.68 -38.37 -2.24
N ILE A 184 -11.75 -37.60 -2.43
CA ILE A 184 -11.91 -36.71 -3.62
C ILE A 184 -11.57 -35.28 -3.31
N PHE A 185 -11.85 -34.84 -2.07
CA PHE A 185 -11.67 -33.43 -1.67
C PHE A 185 -10.48 -33.28 -0.70
N ASP A 186 -9.35 -32.78 -1.21
CA ASP A 186 -8.17 -32.49 -0.40
C ASP A 186 -8.25 -31.04 0.13
N VAL A 187 -9.03 -30.87 1.21
CA VAL A 187 -9.16 -29.57 1.90
C VAL A 187 -8.84 -29.78 3.38
N SER A 188 -7.88 -29.01 3.89
CA SER A 188 -7.55 -29.09 5.32
C SER A 188 -8.75 -28.71 6.19
N PRO A 189 -8.95 -29.36 7.37
CA PRO A 189 -10.12 -29.14 8.25
C PRO A 189 -10.36 -27.66 8.59
N ASP A 190 -9.31 -26.90 8.90
CA ASP A 190 -9.42 -25.49 9.25
C ASP A 190 -9.89 -24.62 8.07
N LYS A 191 -9.38 -24.91 6.87
CA LYS A 191 -9.82 -24.22 5.65
C LYS A 191 -11.26 -24.58 5.29
N ALA A 192 -11.63 -25.84 5.47
CA ALA A 192 -13.00 -26.32 5.23
C ALA A 192 -14.00 -25.63 6.15
N ALA A 193 -13.69 -25.54 7.45
CA ALA A 193 -14.52 -24.86 8.43
C ALA A 193 -14.69 -23.37 8.10
N CYS A 194 -13.60 -22.69 7.77
CA CYS A 194 -13.62 -21.28 7.39
C CYS A 194 -14.42 -21.02 6.11
N ALA A 195 -14.25 -21.86 5.09
CA ALA A 195 -14.96 -21.72 3.82
C ALA A 195 -16.45 -22.04 3.98
N LEU A 196 -16.82 -23.03 4.81
CA LEU A 196 -18.22 -23.32 5.13
C LEU A 196 -18.88 -22.15 5.88
N ASP A 197 -18.16 -21.51 6.85
CA ASP A 197 -18.64 -20.30 7.51
C ASP A 197 -18.93 -19.15 6.52
N GLN A 198 -18.08 -19.00 5.51
CA GLN A 198 -18.28 -17.99 4.47
C GLN A 198 -19.50 -18.32 3.59
N LEU A 199 -19.65 -19.57 3.19
CA LEU A 199 -20.81 -20.04 2.42
C LEU A 199 -22.13 -19.87 3.18
N GLU A 200 -22.13 -20.13 4.49
CA GLU A 200 -23.32 -19.95 5.34
C GLU A 200 -23.67 -18.47 5.51
N ARG A 201 -22.70 -17.57 5.66
CA ARG A 201 -22.95 -16.11 5.71
C ARG A 201 -23.54 -15.56 4.41
N GLU A 202 -23.22 -16.15 3.29
CA GLU A 202 -23.70 -15.77 1.95
C GLU A 202 -24.97 -16.51 1.53
N ASP A 203 -25.58 -17.31 2.44
CA ASP A 203 -26.77 -18.10 2.19
C ASP A 203 -26.59 -19.13 1.05
N LEU A 204 -25.38 -19.64 0.86
CA LEU A 204 -25.05 -20.68 -0.13
C LEU A 204 -25.04 -22.07 0.49
N ALA A 205 -24.90 -22.17 1.81
CA ALA A 205 -25.03 -23.36 2.62
C ALA A 205 -25.82 -23.05 3.90
N HIS A 206 -26.43 -24.05 4.49
CA HIS A 206 -27.13 -23.96 5.78
C HIS A 206 -27.01 -25.25 6.56
N ASN A 207 -26.48 -25.19 7.78
CA ASN A 207 -26.34 -26.36 8.68
C ASN A 207 -25.72 -27.59 8.00
N GLY A 208 -24.68 -27.39 7.20
CA GLY A 208 -23.98 -28.46 6.49
C GLY A 208 -24.71 -29.00 5.23
N ASN A 209 -25.68 -28.29 4.72
CA ASN A 209 -26.38 -28.64 3.48
C ASN A 209 -26.32 -27.48 2.49
N ILE A 210 -26.32 -27.79 1.20
CA ILE A 210 -26.35 -26.79 0.14
C ILE A 210 -27.75 -26.17 0.02
N THR A 211 -27.84 -24.83 -0.09
CA THR A 211 -29.11 -24.14 -0.34
C THR A 211 -29.45 -24.13 -1.84
N GLU A 212 -30.68 -23.74 -2.19
CA GLU A 212 -31.07 -23.54 -3.59
C GLU A 212 -30.18 -22.48 -4.29
N ARG A 213 -29.80 -21.42 -3.57
CA ARG A 213 -28.90 -20.40 -4.07
C ARG A 213 -27.49 -20.95 -4.30
N GLY A 214 -26.97 -21.77 -3.36
CA GLY A 214 -25.69 -22.45 -3.51
C GLY A 214 -25.70 -23.43 -4.68
N ARG A 215 -26.78 -24.14 -4.85
CA ARG A 215 -27.01 -25.07 -5.97
C ARG A 215 -27.03 -24.34 -7.31
N ALA A 216 -27.82 -23.27 -7.44
CA ALA A 216 -27.87 -22.44 -8.65
C ALA A 216 -26.50 -21.88 -9.02
N LEU A 217 -25.73 -21.37 -8.04
CA LEU A 217 -24.40 -20.86 -8.23
C LEU A 217 -23.42 -21.95 -8.71
N LEU A 218 -23.50 -23.16 -8.12
CA LEU A 218 -22.63 -24.27 -8.50
C LEU A 218 -22.90 -24.71 -9.94
N PHE A 219 -24.17 -24.79 -10.35
CA PHE A 219 -24.57 -25.16 -11.72
C PHE A 219 -24.25 -24.07 -12.76
N ALA A 220 -24.10 -22.79 -12.36
CA ALA A 220 -23.66 -21.71 -13.22
C ALA A 220 -22.12 -21.62 -13.31
N SER A 221 -21.38 -22.45 -12.60
CA SER A 221 -19.93 -22.42 -12.51
C SER A 221 -19.24 -23.39 -13.48
N PRO A 222 -17.91 -23.29 -13.69
CA PRO A 222 -17.13 -24.29 -14.41
C PRO A 222 -17.22 -25.71 -13.80
N TYR A 223 -17.65 -25.83 -12.54
CA TYR A 223 -17.81 -27.10 -11.82
C TYR A 223 -19.17 -27.81 -12.06
N ALA A 224 -20.01 -27.22 -12.91
CA ALA A 224 -21.35 -27.79 -13.24
C ALA A 224 -21.30 -29.20 -13.77
N VAL A 225 -20.22 -29.58 -14.45
CA VAL A 225 -20.05 -30.96 -14.97
C VAL A 225 -20.01 -31.98 -13.80
N TYR A 226 -19.17 -31.68 -12.81
CA TYR A 226 -19.06 -32.54 -11.61
C TYR A 226 -20.33 -32.50 -10.77
N ALA A 227 -21.01 -31.36 -10.68
CA ALA A 227 -22.27 -31.23 -9.96
C ALA A 227 -23.37 -32.13 -10.54
N ARG A 228 -23.42 -32.30 -11.86
CA ARG A 228 -24.39 -33.17 -12.53
C ARG A 228 -24.14 -34.66 -12.23
N GLU A 229 -22.86 -35.04 -12.15
CA GLU A 229 -22.47 -36.44 -11.86
C GLU A 229 -22.74 -36.86 -10.39
N LEU A 230 -22.65 -35.86 -9.48
CA LEU A 230 -22.88 -36.10 -8.05
C LEU A 230 -24.37 -36.05 -7.64
N GLN A 231 -25.26 -35.65 -8.54
CA GLN A 231 -26.70 -35.75 -8.24
C GLN A 231 -27.11 -37.23 -8.15
N PRO A 232 -27.77 -37.66 -7.07
CA PRO A 232 -28.32 -38.99 -7.05
C PRO A 232 -29.31 -39.14 -8.22
N THR A 233 -29.07 -40.14 -9.05
CA THR A 233 -30.03 -40.52 -10.10
C THR A 233 -31.37 -40.88 -9.45
N PRO A 234 -32.50 -40.33 -9.91
CA PRO A 234 -33.81 -40.54 -9.32
C PRO A 234 -34.22 -41.99 -9.31
#